data_c706d0c2294c018dd2fa1889d241ec73
#
_entry.id   c706d0c2294c018dd2fa1889d241ec73
#
_cell.length_a   1.000
_cell.length_b   1.000
_cell.length_c   1.000
_cell.angle_alpha   90.00
_cell.angle_beta   90.00
_cell.angle_gamma   90.00
#
_symmetry.space_group_name_H-M   'P 1'
#
loop_
_entity.id
_entity.type
_entity.pdbx_description
1 polymer ?
#
loop_
_entity_poly.entity_id
_entity_poly.type
_entity_poly.pdbx_seq_one_letter_code
_entity_poly.pdbx_strand_id
1 'polypeptide(L)'
;MNPLRIAASSVLALLVSGPALGADRPAPIRSIAPDTSYVVVSADDFAKTVERWRATGLQSFLKSPQMAKIVGDDGGAQDAMDERMKELGVPEGSLDWPAAFGVALYTVHDEELDVEQSHALAYGDWGAKADGMAKVFDAYLAEAVKKDGLKVEKETVAGREVQVITLRNAEDVEKANGRAGAMGVEMDMTFATNSEKLWYCRDGSRFLVATEIGGLEDGLEALDGKRQAKLPEQADFRGAMDQIGEQDISFAILTGPLQKSIAGEGAGMLALLQPVLQPLFGDVQAWTVGISLDTPRGQAEMTAGIFVPGEKVGLWSLLGTETGIEAPPPMIGPDAIGFGRVNVRFKDLMPLINTVVANLPEEQAAEVDAFLVNFGPVLTKGFEALGPGVWTYETVRQPVTPESRVTGTIVTCTNPKAVVPMITQFGGTMGLEPRDFDGNTIFSADFLPVAIGVSNGYLASGDSKLVEQAMRAVGQKDLPSITENATYKAALAAAGQEPVVSWGYVDPAARWGFERELLAQFGEDDSKLDNQVGRADDSKMAKRLGYKLPANTNEVLKTIDAETVAKYMGPVVWTMRGGSKGFVTRASLLRPATK
;
A
#
# COMPACT_ATOMS: atom_id res chain seq x y z
N MET A 1 -2.45 14.49 -24.78
CA MET A 1 -1.90 13.50 -23.80
C MET A 1 -0.38 13.65 -23.85
N ASN A 2 0.26 13.89 -22.72
CA ASN A 2 1.69 14.20 -22.66
C ASN A 2 2.50 12.90 -22.88
N PRO A 3 3.37 12.79 -23.91
CA PRO A 3 4.13 11.58 -24.23
C PRO A 3 5.05 11.13 -23.11
N LEU A 4 5.44 12.03 -22.20
CA LEU A 4 6.19 11.70 -20.99
C LEU A 4 5.37 10.90 -19.94
N ARG A 5 4.05 11.10 -19.88
CA ARG A 5 3.17 10.22 -19.09
C ARG A 5 3.15 8.81 -19.68
N ILE A 6 3.26 8.68 -21.00
CA ILE A 6 3.38 7.38 -21.68
C ILE A 6 4.77 6.78 -21.41
N ALA A 7 5.86 7.53 -21.42
CA ALA A 7 7.21 7.01 -21.18
C ALA A 7 7.39 6.54 -19.71
N ALA A 8 6.98 7.32 -18.72
CA ALA A 8 7.04 6.91 -17.31
C ALA A 8 6.06 5.76 -17.00
N SER A 9 4.84 5.79 -17.56
CA SER A 9 3.88 4.69 -17.45
C SER A 9 4.31 3.48 -18.27
N SER A 10 5.02 3.67 -19.40
CA SER A 10 5.55 2.58 -20.23
C SER A 10 6.73 1.90 -19.58
N VAL A 11 7.60 2.60 -18.85
CA VAL A 11 8.65 1.95 -18.02
C VAL A 11 8.00 1.11 -16.93
N LEU A 12 6.91 1.55 -16.32
CA LEU A 12 6.16 0.75 -15.33
C LEU A 12 5.32 -0.37 -15.99
N ALA A 13 4.73 -0.12 -17.16
CA ALA A 13 3.98 -1.13 -17.93
C ALA A 13 4.87 -2.12 -18.67
N LEU A 14 6.10 -1.74 -19.02
CA LEU A 14 7.15 -2.59 -19.57
C LEU A 14 7.57 -3.72 -18.63
N LEU A 15 7.14 -3.69 -17.39
CA LEU A 15 7.52 -4.66 -16.38
C LEU A 15 6.69 -5.96 -16.39
N VAL A 16 5.79 -6.23 -17.37
CA VAL A 16 4.80 -7.36 -17.27
C VAL A 16 4.87 -8.54 -18.27
N SER A 17 5.84 -8.72 -19.22
CA SER A 17 5.87 -9.93 -20.11
C SER A 17 7.23 -10.41 -20.67
N GLY A 18 7.68 -11.65 -20.40
CA GLY A 18 8.76 -12.38 -21.13
C GLY A 18 9.64 -13.36 -20.31
N PRO A 19 10.32 -14.38 -20.88
CA PRO A 19 11.17 -15.34 -20.19
C PRO A 19 12.65 -14.91 -20.12
N ALA A 20 13.31 -15.17 -18.98
CA ALA A 20 14.74 -14.91 -18.78
C ALA A 20 15.59 -16.19 -18.81
N LEU A 21 16.82 -16.07 -19.28
CA LEU A 21 17.87 -17.10 -19.20
C LEU A 21 19.13 -16.47 -18.60
N GLY A 22 19.77 -17.22 -17.70
CA GLY A 22 20.81 -16.86 -16.79
C GLY A 22 21.95 -16.00 -17.32
N ALA A 23 22.25 -14.97 -16.56
CA ALA A 23 23.48 -14.18 -16.59
C ALA A 23 24.01 -14.02 -15.14
N ASP A 24 25.27 -13.62 -14.99
CA ASP A 24 25.81 -13.22 -13.69
C ASP A 24 24.83 -12.26 -13.00
N ARG A 25 24.64 -12.41 -11.69
CA ARG A 25 23.65 -11.60 -10.95
C ARG A 25 23.83 -10.11 -11.27
N PRO A 26 22.81 -9.46 -11.85
CA PRO A 26 22.89 -8.03 -12.16
C PRO A 26 23.06 -7.21 -10.87
N ALA A 27 23.70 -6.05 -10.98
CA ALA A 27 23.82 -5.15 -9.83
C ALA A 27 22.44 -4.60 -9.46
N PRO A 28 22.00 -4.66 -8.19
CA PRO A 28 20.75 -4.05 -7.80
C PRO A 28 20.82 -2.52 -7.80
N ILE A 29 19.71 -1.82 -8.07
CA ILE A 29 19.64 -0.34 -8.05
C ILE A 29 20.22 0.24 -6.76
N ARG A 30 19.99 -0.40 -5.62
CA ARG A 30 20.50 0.01 -4.31
C ARG A 30 22.03 0.08 -4.24
N SER A 31 22.75 -0.62 -5.11
CA SER A 31 24.23 -0.57 -5.17
C SER A 31 24.75 0.58 -6.02
N ILE A 32 23.89 1.28 -6.75
CA ILE A 32 24.27 2.39 -7.63
C ILE A 32 23.53 3.69 -7.32
N ALA A 33 22.46 3.63 -6.52
CA ALA A 33 21.67 4.80 -6.15
C ALA A 33 22.46 5.74 -5.22
N PRO A 34 22.29 7.07 -5.37
CA PRO A 34 22.87 8.06 -4.47
C PRO A 34 22.44 7.85 -3.01
N ASP A 35 23.29 8.27 -2.07
CA ASP A 35 22.99 8.21 -0.63
C ASP A 35 21.91 9.19 -0.18
N THR A 36 21.58 10.18 -0.99
CA THR A 36 20.45 11.10 -0.76
C THR A 36 19.11 10.54 -1.25
N SER A 37 19.06 9.25 -1.64
CA SER A 37 17.82 8.62 -2.10
C SER A 37 16.79 8.54 -0.98
N TYR A 38 15.55 8.97 -1.28
CA TYR A 38 14.43 8.91 -0.36
C TYR A 38 13.34 7.92 -0.79
N VAL A 39 13.29 7.53 -2.06
CA VAL A 39 12.47 6.41 -2.56
C VAL A 39 13.37 5.46 -3.34
N VAL A 40 13.27 4.18 -3.06
CA VAL A 40 13.99 3.13 -3.80
C VAL A 40 13.04 1.99 -4.10
N VAL A 41 12.92 1.64 -5.39
CA VAL A 41 12.22 0.46 -5.87
C VAL A 41 13.24 -0.46 -6.50
N SER A 42 13.25 -1.74 -6.12
CA SER A 42 14.23 -2.71 -6.61
C SER A 42 13.59 -4.07 -6.89
N ALA A 43 13.95 -4.66 -8.01
CA ALA A 43 13.72 -6.07 -8.33
C ALA A 43 15.05 -6.65 -8.84
N ASP A 44 15.77 -7.29 -7.93
CA ASP A 44 17.16 -7.69 -8.15
C ASP A 44 17.31 -8.95 -9.02
N ASP A 45 16.27 -9.78 -9.08
CA ASP A 45 16.15 -10.97 -9.95
C ASP A 45 14.72 -11.04 -10.48
N PHE A 46 14.42 -10.13 -11.40
CA PHE A 46 13.06 -10.00 -11.93
C PHE A 46 12.69 -11.18 -12.83
N ALA A 47 13.66 -11.81 -13.44
CA ALA A 47 13.44 -13.03 -14.20
C ALA A 47 12.83 -14.15 -13.34
N LYS A 48 13.39 -14.35 -12.16
CA LYS A 48 12.88 -15.31 -11.18
C LYS A 48 11.52 -14.88 -10.62
N THR A 49 11.31 -13.58 -10.44
CA THR A 49 10.01 -13.02 -10.05
C THR A 49 8.92 -13.41 -11.05
N VAL A 50 9.19 -13.26 -12.35
CA VAL A 50 8.28 -13.65 -13.43
C VAL A 50 8.04 -15.17 -13.46
N GLU A 51 9.07 -15.98 -13.25
CA GLU A 51 8.94 -17.44 -13.15
C GLU A 51 8.01 -17.83 -11.99
N ARG A 52 8.24 -17.26 -10.80
CA ARG A 52 7.40 -17.47 -9.61
C ARG A 52 5.97 -17.00 -9.82
N TRP A 53 5.78 -15.84 -10.47
CA TRP A 53 4.45 -15.36 -10.82
C TRP A 53 3.69 -16.38 -11.66
N ARG A 54 4.34 -16.98 -12.65
CA ARG A 54 3.76 -18.01 -13.52
C ARG A 54 3.33 -19.26 -12.77
N ALA A 55 3.95 -19.57 -11.65
CA ALA A 55 3.60 -20.71 -10.79
C ALA A 55 2.40 -20.41 -9.86
N THR A 56 1.95 -19.16 -9.75
CA THR A 56 0.85 -18.80 -8.85
C THR A 56 -0.52 -19.21 -9.39
N GLY A 57 -1.45 -19.52 -8.49
CA GLY A 57 -2.86 -19.69 -8.82
C GLY A 57 -3.50 -18.39 -9.30
N LEU A 58 -3.01 -17.22 -8.84
CA LEU A 58 -3.49 -15.92 -9.29
C LEU A 58 -3.24 -15.74 -10.80
N GLN A 59 -2.05 -16.08 -11.29
CA GLN A 59 -1.76 -16.06 -12.72
C GLN A 59 -2.63 -17.08 -13.49
N SER A 60 -2.81 -18.27 -12.92
CA SER A 60 -3.70 -19.28 -13.49
C SER A 60 -5.16 -18.82 -13.53
N PHE A 61 -5.60 -18.04 -12.53
CA PHE A 61 -6.92 -17.40 -12.54
C PHE A 61 -7.06 -16.37 -13.67
N LEU A 62 -6.06 -15.50 -13.85
CA LEU A 62 -6.07 -14.50 -14.93
C LEU A 62 -6.10 -15.16 -16.32
N LYS A 63 -5.49 -16.32 -16.48
CA LYS A 63 -5.53 -17.15 -17.71
C LYS A 63 -6.75 -18.06 -17.83
N SER A 64 -7.67 -18.04 -16.85
CA SER A 64 -8.90 -18.82 -16.95
C SER A 64 -9.76 -18.37 -18.14
N PRO A 65 -10.57 -19.26 -18.74
CA PRO A 65 -11.39 -18.92 -19.91
C PRO A 65 -12.35 -17.74 -19.68
N GLN A 66 -12.73 -17.50 -18.43
CA GLN A 66 -13.56 -16.36 -18.03
C GLN A 66 -12.73 -15.08 -18.04
N MET A 67 -11.58 -15.07 -17.35
CA MET A 67 -10.74 -13.88 -17.24
C MET A 67 -10.06 -13.52 -18.57
N ALA A 68 -9.71 -14.50 -19.40
CA ALA A 68 -9.14 -14.28 -20.74
C ALA A 68 -10.04 -13.39 -21.62
N LYS A 69 -11.36 -13.38 -21.41
CA LYS A 69 -12.30 -12.48 -22.10
C LYS A 69 -12.17 -11.01 -21.68
N ILE A 70 -11.58 -10.74 -20.52
CA ILE A 70 -11.37 -9.39 -19.99
C ILE A 70 -9.94 -8.95 -20.26
N VAL A 71 -8.96 -9.84 -19.96
CA VAL A 71 -7.54 -9.49 -19.97
C VAL A 71 -6.82 -9.93 -21.25
N GLY A 72 -7.51 -10.64 -22.17
CA GLY A 72 -6.91 -11.28 -23.33
C GLY A 72 -6.19 -12.59 -22.99
N ASP A 73 -5.79 -13.36 -23.99
CA ASP A 73 -5.14 -14.67 -23.78
C ASP A 73 -3.80 -14.55 -23.05
N ASP A 74 -3.09 -13.43 -23.22
CA ASP A 74 -1.81 -13.10 -22.54
C ASP A 74 -1.89 -11.92 -21.60
N GLY A 75 -3.10 -11.54 -21.17
CA GLY A 75 -3.32 -10.41 -20.26
C GLY A 75 -3.54 -9.06 -20.96
N GLY A 76 -3.75 -9.04 -22.27
CA GLY A 76 -4.03 -7.85 -23.09
C GLY A 76 -2.87 -6.86 -23.18
N ALA A 77 -1.92 -6.92 -22.26
CA ALA A 77 -0.76 -6.04 -22.23
C ALA A 77 0.24 -6.43 -23.34
N GLN A 78 0.42 -7.73 -23.60
CA GLN A 78 1.33 -8.21 -24.62
C GLN A 78 0.85 -7.81 -26.02
N ASP A 79 -0.44 -8.02 -26.33
CA ASP A 79 -1.02 -7.63 -27.63
C ASP A 79 -0.88 -6.13 -27.88
N ALA A 80 -1.16 -5.30 -26.86
CA ALA A 80 -1.00 -3.86 -26.95
C ALA A 80 0.46 -3.43 -27.13
N MET A 81 1.39 -4.16 -26.52
CA MET A 81 2.82 -3.94 -26.67
C MET A 81 3.31 -4.36 -28.05
N ASP A 82 2.88 -5.53 -28.55
CA ASP A 82 3.24 -6.03 -29.89
C ASP A 82 2.68 -5.13 -31.00
N GLU A 83 1.44 -4.65 -30.84
CA GLU A 83 0.87 -3.64 -31.74
C GLU A 83 1.70 -2.34 -31.73
N ARG A 84 2.12 -1.88 -30.53
CA ARG A 84 2.97 -0.70 -30.42
C ARG A 84 4.36 -0.91 -31.01
N MET A 85 4.97 -2.10 -30.84
CA MET A 85 6.24 -2.43 -31.49
C MET A 85 6.12 -2.43 -33.01
N LYS A 86 5.02 -2.96 -33.54
CA LYS A 86 4.73 -2.93 -34.98
C LYS A 86 4.59 -1.51 -35.51
N GLU A 87 3.89 -0.61 -34.78
CA GLU A 87 3.80 0.82 -35.13
C GLU A 87 5.17 1.48 -35.17
N LEU A 88 6.07 1.13 -34.23
CA LEU A 88 7.44 1.64 -34.15
C LEU A 88 8.38 1.01 -35.20
N GLY A 89 7.92 0.01 -35.96
CA GLY A 89 8.75 -0.72 -36.92
C GLY A 89 9.81 -1.61 -36.26
N VAL A 90 9.62 -1.98 -34.99
CA VAL A 90 10.52 -2.85 -34.25
C VAL A 90 10.05 -4.31 -34.41
N PRO A 91 10.96 -5.29 -34.63
CA PRO A 91 10.56 -6.69 -34.73
C PRO A 91 9.81 -7.17 -33.49
N GLU A 92 8.79 -8.01 -33.71
CA GLU A 92 8.06 -8.70 -32.68
C GLU A 92 9.01 -9.48 -31.76
N GLY A 93 8.77 -9.46 -30.43
CA GLY A 93 9.66 -10.10 -29.45
C GLY A 93 10.95 -9.33 -29.13
N SER A 94 11.15 -8.12 -29.70
CA SER A 94 12.31 -7.28 -29.34
C SER A 94 12.18 -6.70 -27.94
N LEU A 95 10.95 -6.53 -27.45
CA LEU A 95 10.67 -6.08 -26.10
C LEU A 95 10.61 -7.28 -25.17
N ASP A 96 11.43 -7.26 -24.15
CA ASP A 96 11.48 -8.32 -23.17
C ASP A 96 11.73 -7.75 -21.77
N TRP A 97 11.51 -8.58 -20.77
CA TRP A 97 11.72 -8.21 -19.39
C TRP A 97 13.19 -8.05 -19.05
N PRO A 98 13.55 -7.06 -18.23
CA PRO A 98 14.88 -7.00 -17.66
C PRO A 98 15.12 -8.18 -16.72
N ALA A 99 16.37 -8.59 -16.59
CA ALA A 99 16.79 -9.53 -15.56
C ALA A 99 16.74 -8.91 -14.18
N ALA A 100 17.05 -7.60 -14.10
CA ALA A 100 16.87 -6.77 -12.91
C ALA A 100 16.46 -5.37 -13.31
N PHE A 101 15.75 -4.69 -12.42
CA PHE A 101 15.45 -3.26 -12.58
C PHE A 101 15.33 -2.55 -11.24
N GLY A 102 15.37 -1.24 -11.29
CA GLY A 102 15.07 -0.40 -10.14
C GLY A 102 14.99 1.06 -10.49
N VAL A 103 14.42 1.82 -9.54
CA VAL A 103 14.29 3.27 -9.61
C VAL A 103 14.65 3.84 -8.25
N ALA A 104 15.44 4.90 -8.24
CA ALA A 104 15.73 5.70 -7.05
C ALA A 104 15.29 7.14 -7.29
N LEU A 105 14.59 7.73 -6.33
CA LEU A 105 14.39 9.17 -6.24
C LEU A 105 15.33 9.70 -5.17
N TYR A 106 16.08 10.74 -5.48
CA TYR A 106 17.10 11.31 -4.61
C TYR A 106 17.11 12.83 -4.69
N THR A 107 17.75 13.47 -3.72
CA THR A 107 17.92 14.93 -3.71
C THR A 107 19.34 15.33 -4.07
N VAL A 108 19.45 16.47 -4.75
CA VAL A 108 20.69 17.19 -5.00
C VAL A 108 20.50 18.63 -4.51
N HIS A 109 21.44 19.13 -3.73
CA HIS A 109 21.43 20.51 -3.27
C HIS A 109 21.80 21.45 -4.41
N ASP A 110 20.91 22.38 -4.74
CA ASP A 110 21.15 23.46 -5.69
C ASP A 110 21.77 24.64 -4.94
N GLU A 111 23.06 24.89 -5.16
CA GLU A 111 23.81 25.95 -4.48
C GLU A 111 23.35 27.37 -4.88
N GLU A 112 22.77 27.55 -6.09
CA GLU A 112 22.31 28.86 -6.56
C GLU A 112 20.96 29.25 -5.92
N LEU A 113 20.09 28.27 -5.73
CA LEU A 113 18.75 28.49 -5.17
C LEU A 113 18.69 28.21 -3.67
N ASP A 114 19.71 27.58 -3.09
CA ASP A 114 19.76 27.09 -1.70
C ASP A 114 18.57 26.16 -1.36
N VAL A 115 18.24 25.27 -2.29
CA VAL A 115 17.14 24.30 -2.15
C VAL A 115 17.57 22.90 -2.54
N GLU A 116 16.90 21.89 -1.98
CA GLU A 116 17.04 20.50 -2.41
C GLU A 116 16.12 20.25 -3.61
N GLN A 117 16.71 19.85 -4.73
CA GLN A 117 15.97 19.45 -5.93
C GLN A 117 15.83 17.93 -6.00
N SER A 118 14.65 17.47 -6.40
CA SER A 118 14.34 16.05 -6.55
C SER A 118 14.68 15.54 -7.93
N HIS A 119 15.45 14.45 -7.97
CA HIS A 119 15.90 13.79 -9.18
C HIS A 119 15.61 12.30 -9.16
N ALA A 120 15.69 11.65 -10.32
CA ALA A 120 15.46 10.23 -10.50
C ALA A 120 16.64 9.55 -11.20
N LEU A 121 16.96 8.33 -10.78
CA LEU A 121 17.82 7.39 -11.47
C LEU A 121 17.05 6.09 -11.69
N ALA A 122 16.90 5.68 -12.94
CA ALA A 122 16.33 4.39 -13.32
C ALA A 122 17.44 3.48 -13.89
N TYR A 123 17.33 2.20 -13.59
CA TYR A 123 18.26 1.17 -14.01
C TYR A 123 17.51 -0.07 -14.49
N GLY A 124 18.03 -0.71 -15.54
CA GLY A 124 17.56 -2.01 -15.99
C GLY A 124 18.69 -2.80 -16.65
N ASP A 125 18.74 -4.11 -16.41
CA ASP A 125 19.67 -5.03 -17.04
C ASP A 125 18.87 -6.06 -17.87
N TRP A 126 19.12 -6.11 -19.17
CA TRP A 126 18.44 -7.04 -20.10
C TRP A 126 19.30 -8.24 -20.49
N GLY A 127 20.54 -8.34 -19.96
CA GLY A 127 21.42 -9.46 -20.28
C GLY A 127 21.58 -9.66 -21.79
N ALA A 128 21.39 -10.88 -22.26
CA ALA A 128 21.51 -11.23 -23.69
C ALA A 128 20.47 -10.57 -24.61
N LYS A 129 19.42 -9.94 -24.05
CA LYS A 129 18.31 -9.31 -24.80
C LYS A 129 18.49 -7.80 -24.97
N ALA A 130 19.59 -7.25 -24.48
CA ALA A 130 19.87 -5.81 -24.47
C ALA A 130 19.83 -5.18 -25.88
N ASP A 131 20.28 -5.90 -26.93
CA ASP A 131 20.24 -5.38 -28.31
C ASP A 131 18.82 -5.22 -28.86
N GLY A 132 17.90 -6.09 -28.48
CA GLY A 132 16.48 -5.96 -28.79
C GLY A 132 15.90 -4.70 -28.12
N MET A 133 16.14 -4.55 -26.81
CA MET A 133 15.68 -3.40 -26.05
C MET A 133 16.27 -2.09 -26.53
N ALA A 134 17.54 -2.06 -26.94
CA ALA A 134 18.16 -0.87 -27.53
C ALA A 134 17.40 -0.40 -28.78
N LYS A 135 17.04 -1.32 -29.67
CA LYS A 135 16.25 -0.99 -30.87
C LYS A 135 14.88 -0.41 -30.52
N VAL A 136 14.24 -0.94 -29.48
CA VAL A 136 12.97 -0.40 -28.98
C VAL A 136 13.16 1.01 -28.50
N PHE A 137 14.17 1.27 -27.67
CA PHE A 137 14.46 2.59 -27.14
C PHE A 137 14.81 3.59 -28.25
N ASP A 138 15.68 3.20 -29.19
CA ASP A 138 16.07 4.05 -30.33
C ASP A 138 14.86 4.40 -31.21
N ALA A 139 13.93 3.46 -31.43
CA ALA A 139 12.72 3.70 -32.20
C ALA A 139 11.76 4.67 -31.47
N TYR A 140 11.57 4.51 -30.15
CA TYR A 140 10.81 5.45 -29.35
C TYR A 140 11.41 6.85 -29.37
N LEU A 141 12.71 6.95 -29.21
CA LEU A 141 13.41 8.24 -29.24
C LEU A 141 13.30 8.92 -30.59
N ALA A 142 13.49 8.16 -31.69
CA ALA A 142 13.34 8.68 -33.04
C ALA A 142 11.89 9.18 -33.32
N GLU A 143 10.89 8.47 -32.82
CA GLU A 143 9.51 8.93 -32.91
C GLU A 143 9.26 10.20 -32.10
N ALA A 144 9.77 10.29 -30.87
CA ALA A 144 9.63 11.45 -30.02
C ALA A 144 10.34 12.68 -30.60
N VAL A 145 11.55 12.51 -31.16
CA VAL A 145 12.25 13.56 -31.90
C VAL A 145 11.40 14.07 -33.09
N LYS A 146 10.80 13.14 -33.84
CA LYS A 146 9.99 13.49 -35.01
C LYS A 146 8.66 14.17 -34.67
N LYS A 147 7.96 13.67 -33.63
CA LYS A 147 6.62 14.17 -33.25
C LYS A 147 6.69 15.40 -32.36
N ASP A 148 7.59 15.39 -31.38
CA ASP A 148 7.62 16.38 -30.31
C ASP A 148 8.78 17.37 -30.46
N GLY A 149 9.62 17.19 -31.47
CA GLY A 149 10.75 18.09 -31.77
C GLY A 149 11.86 18.01 -30.70
N LEU A 150 12.00 16.89 -29.99
CA LEU A 150 13.00 16.75 -28.96
C LEU A 150 14.41 16.89 -29.52
N LYS A 151 15.29 17.58 -28.79
CA LYS A 151 16.71 17.70 -29.11
C LYS A 151 17.48 16.60 -28.41
N VAL A 152 18.31 15.90 -29.16
CA VAL A 152 19.19 14.85 -28.63
C VAL A 152 20.63 15.21 -28.95
N GLU A 153 21.46 15.29 -27.92
CA GLU A 153 22.90 15.56 -27.99
C GLU A 153 23.65 14.37 -27.41
N LYS A 154 24.97 14.32 -27.67
CA LYS A 154 25.84 13.29 -27.12
C LYS A 154 26.89 13.92 -26.24
N GLU A 155 27.09 13.34 -25.07
CA GLU A 155 28.13 13.73 -24.11
C GLU A 155 28.93 12.50 -23.69
N THR A 156 30.06 12.70 -23.04
CA THR A 156 30.85 11.61 -22.44
C THR A 156 30.81 11.76 -20.91
N VAL A 157 30.24 10.77 -20.22
CA VAL A 157 30.14 10.73 -18.75
C VAL A 157 30.79 9.46 -18.25
N ALA A 158 31.70 9.55 -17.30
CA ALA A 158 32.46 8.40 -16.75
C ALA A 158 33.10 7.51 -17.84
N GLY A 159 33.51 8.11 -18.97
CA GLY A 159 34.13 7.41 -20.11
C GLY A 159 33.14 6.68 -21.03
N ARG A 160 31.87 6.89 -20.90
CA ARG A 160 30.78 6.29 -21.72
C ARG A 160 30.07 7.37 -22.55
N GLU A 161 29.63 6.99 -23.74
CA GLU A 161 28.75 7.83 -24.56
C GLU A 161 27.34 7.88 -23.93
N VAL A 162 26.84 9.06 -23.67
CA VAL A 162 25.54 9.34 -23.06
C VAL A 162 24.72 10.19 -24.01
N GLN A 163 23.45 9.84 -24.23
CA GLN A 163 22.50 10.68 -24.97
C GLN A 163 21.82 11.63 -23.99
N VAL A 164 21.85 12.92 -24.31
CA VAL A 164 21.18 13.97 -23.54
C VAL A 164 19.92 14.40 -24.31
N ILE A 165 18.77 14.15 -23.74
CA ILE A 165 17.48 14.39 -24.34
C ILE A 165 16.86 15.61 -23.67
N THR A 166 16.72 16.71 -24.40
CA THR A 166 16.05 17.92 -23.92
C THR A 166 14.55 17.75 -24.05
N LEU A 167 13.85 17.71 -22.92
CA LEU A 167 12.41 17.44 -22.84
C LEU A 167 11.54 18.68 -22.95
N ARG A 168 12.03 19.81 -22.41
CA ARG A 168 11.32 21.09 -22.36
C ARG A 168 12.33 22.23 -22.44
N ASN A 169 11.86 23.38 -22.91
CA ASN A 169 12.61 24.60 -22.70
C ASN A 169 12.33 25.15 -21.26
N ALA A 170 13.23 25.95 -20.73
CA ALA A 170 13.14 26.51 -19.38
C ALA A 170 11.80 27.26 -19.12
N GLU A 171 11.23 27.90 -20.16
CA GLU A 171 9.98 28.65 -20.09
C GLU A 171 8.74 27.76 -19.84
N ASP A 172 8.75 26.53 -20.36
CA ASP A 172 7.66 25.56 -20.15
C ASP A 172 7.75 24.91 -18.75
N VAL A 173 8.95 24.77 -18.20
CA VAL A 173 9.19 24.30 -16.82
C VAL A 173 8.70 25.34 -15.83
N GLU A 174 9.02 26.61 -16.02
CA GLU A 174 8.58 27.71 -15.16
C GLU A 174 7.04 27.85 -15.14
N LYS A 175 6.38 27.69 -16.30
CA LYS A 175 4.91 27.69 -16.39
C LYS A 175 4.27 26.49 -15.69
N ALA A 176 4.92 25.34 -15.70
CA ALA A 176 4.44 24.13 -15.01
C ALA A 176 4.54 24.29 -13.48
N ASN A 177 5.65 24.82 -12.99
CA ASN A 177 5.89 25.09 -11.57
C ASN A 177 4.93 26.17 -11.02
N GLY A 178 4.67 27.22 -11.78
CA GLY A 178 3.70 28.24 -11.40
C GLY A 178 2.26 27.75 -11.30
N ARG A 179 1.89 26.67 -12.01
CA ARG A 179 0.57 26.03 -11.91
C ARG A 179 0.47 25.03 -10.74
N ALA A 180 1.54 24.37 -10.37
CA ALA A 180 1.57 23.44 -9.25
C ALA A 180 1.39 24.17 -7.90
N GLY A 181 1.90 25.39 -7.76
CA GLY A 181 1.73 26.21 -6.57
C GLY A 181 0.31 26.78 -6.36
N ALA A 182 -0.56 26.75 -7.38
CA ALA A 182 -1.92 27.30 -7.32
C ALA A 182 -3.01 26.25 -7.05
N MET A 183 -2.69 24.96 -7.12
CA MET A 183 -3.62 23.85 -6.86
C MET A 183 -3.09 22.99 -5.72
N GLY A 184 -3.75 23.05 -4.56
CA GLY A 184 -3.39 22.30 -3.36
C GLY A 184 -3.13 20.82 -3.64
N VAL A 185 -2.01 20.37 -3.13
CA VAL A 185 -1.52 19.01 -2.88
C VAL A 185 -2.31 17.89 -3.60
N GLU A 186 -2.22 17.78 -4.90
CA GLU A 186 -2.20 16.49 -5.57
C GLU A 186 -0.77 15.98 -5.44
N MET A 187 -0.57 14.87 -4.71
CA MET A 187 0.67 14.10 -4.75
C MET A 187 0.79 13.52 -6.17
N ASP A 188 1.11 14.38 -7.10
CA ASP A 188 1.37 14.00 -8.48
C ASP A 188 2.78 13.40 -8.48
N MET A 189 2.90 12.14 -8.91
CA MET A 189 4.19 11.49 -9.18
C MET A 189 4.92 12.16 -10.36
N THR A 190 4.79 13.45 -10.49
CA THR A 190 5.45 14.29 -11.50
C THR A 190 6.86 14.73 -11.11
N PHE A 191 7.41 14.21 -10.00
CA PHE A 191 8.79 14.50 -9.58
C PHE A 191 9.83 14.29 -10.69
N ALA A 192 9.60 13.34 -11.60
CA ALA A 192 10.47 13.13 -12.75
C ALA A 192 10.16 14.04 -13.96
N THR A 193 9.09 14.84 -13.93
CA THR A 193 8.63 15.61 -15.09
C THR A 193 9.04 17.08 -15.07
N ASN A 194 9.64 17.56 -14.00
CA ASN A 194 10.16 18.94 -13.93
C ASN A 194 11.58 19.08 -14.47
N SER A 195 12.26 17.98 -14.77
CA SER A 195 13.60 18.02 -15.35
C SER A 195 13.55 18.51 -16.81
N GLU A 196 14.45 19.44 -17.14
CA GLU A 196 14.62 19.94 -18.49
C GLU A 196 15.25 18.90 -19.41
N LYS A 197 16.07 18.01 -18.85
CA LYS A 197 16.87 17.02 -19.57
C LYS A 197 16.74 15.63 -18.97
N LEU A 198 16.96 14.63 -19.81
CA LEU A 198 17.20 13.23 -19.42
C LEU A 198 18.56 12.81 -19.98
N TRP A 199 19.34 12.15 -19.16
CA TRP A 199 20.59 11.51 -19.56
C TRP A 199 20.36 10.01 -19.67
N TYR A 200 20.58 9.45 -20.85
CA TYR A 200 20.45 8.02 -21.13
C TYR A 200 21.78 7.42 -21.50
N CYS A 201 22.15 6.34 -20.82
CA CYS A 201 23.36 5.58 -21.07
C CYS A 201 23.04 4.09 -21.25
N ARG A 202 23.60 3.50 -22.31
CA ARG A 202 23.68 2.05 -22.45
C ARG A 202 25.10 1.60 -22.15
N ASP A 203 25.28 0.72 -21.16
CA ASP A 203 26.54 0.11 -20.77
C ASP A 203 26.44 -1.42 -20.90
N GLY A 204 26.76 -1.95 -22.09
CA GLY A 204 26.59 -3.38 -22.41
C GLY A 204 25.12 -3.82 -22.37
N SER A 205 24.77 -4.67 -21.39
CA SER A 205 23.39 -5.13 -21.16
C SER A 205 22.58 -4.20 -20.27
N ARG A 206 23.19 -3.18 -19.71
CA ARG A 206 22.61 -2.27 -18.70
C ARG A 206 22.19 -0.96 -19.33
N PHE A 207 21.06 -0.45 -18.86
CA PHE A 207 20.47 0.81 -19.29
C PHE A 207 20.25 1.68 -18.06
N LEU A 208 20.76 2.90 -18.11
CA LEU A 208 20.59 3.90 -17.05
C LEU A 208 19.90 5.12 -17.65
N VAL A 209 18.94 5.66 -16.91
CA VAL A 209 18.29 6.93 -17.24
C VAL A 209 18.30 7.79 -15.97
N ALA A 210 18.78 9.01 -16.07
CA ALA A 210 18.78 9.94 -14.95
C ALA A 210 18.19 11.30 -15.36
N THR A 211 17.65 12.01 -14.41
CA THR A 211 17.17 13.40 -14.58
C THR A 211 18.21 14.43 -14.14
N GLU A 212 19.39 13.96 -13.73
CA GLU A 212 20.55 14.78 -13.33
C GLU A 212 21.84 14.02 -13.63
N ILE A 213 22.88 14.73 -14.12
CA ILE A 213 24.11 14.15 -14.63
C ILE A 213 24.98 13.52 -13.54
N GLY A 214 25.07 14.14 -12.37
CA GLY A 214 25.92 13.64 -11.26
C GLY A 214 25.40 12.29 -10.74
N GLY A 215 24.09 12.11 -10.64
CA GLY A 215 23.51 10.81 -10.25
C GLY A 215 23.77 9.72 -11.29
N LEU A 216 23.82 10.06 -12.59
CA LEU A 216 24.24 9.11 -13.63
C LEU A 216 25.72 8.77 -13.51
N GLU A 217 26.58 9.77 -13.32
CA GLU A 217 28.04 9.58 -13.17
C GLU A 217 28.33 8.68 -11.96
N ASP A 218 27.74 9.00 -10.82
CA ASP A 218 27.84 8.22 -9.59
C ASP A 218 27.40 6.76 -9.80
N GLY A 219 26.28 6.54 -10.48
CA GLY A 219 25.78 5.21 -10.81
C GLY A 219 26.74 4.43 -11.72
N LEU A 220 27.29 5.06 -12.75
CA LEU A 220 28.26 4.44 -13.67
C LEU A 220 29.58 4.10 -12.96
N GLU A 221 30.09 5.00 -12.12
CA GLU A 221 31.29 4.76 -11.32
C GLU A 221 31.10 3.62 -10.30
N ALA A 222 29.92 3.55 -9.68
CA ALA A 222 29.58 2.45 -8.79
C ALA A 222 29.52 1.10 -9.53
N LEU A 223 28.99 1.05 -10.75
CA LEU A 223 29.00 -0.14 -11.61
C LEU A 223 30.42 -0.59 -11.98
N ASP A 224 31.35 0.34 -12.13
CA ASP A 224 32.78 0.06 -12.36
C ASP A 224 33.55 -0.36 -11.10
N GLY A 225 32.94 -0.29 -9.93
CA GLY A 225 33.61 -0.49 -8.66
C GLY A 225 34.59 0.63 -8.29
N LYS A 226 34.56 1.77 -8.99
CA LYS A 226 35.37 2.95 -8.70
C LYS A 226 34.86 3.76 -7.52
N ARG A 227 33.55 3.65 -7.25
CA ARG A 227 32.88 4.28 -6.13
C ARG A 227 32.14 3.23 -5.30
N GLN A 228 32.25 3.33 -4.00
CA GLN A 228 31.49 2.49 -3.10
C GLN A 228 30.06 3.02 -3.00
N ALA A 229 29.08 2.14 -3.15
CA ALA A 229 27.68 2.49 -2.95
C ALA A 229 27.43 2.92 -1.50
N LYS A 230 26.96 4.13 -1.29
CA LYS A 230 26.75 4.68 0.06
C LYS A 230 25.37 4.35 0.64
N LEU A 231 24.35 4.20 -0.22
CA LEU A 231 22.98 3.92 0.23
C LEU A 231 22.87 2.64 1.07
N PRO A 232 23.48 1.48 0.71
CA PRO A 232 23.44 0.28 1.54
C PRO A 232 24.17 0.42 2.88
N GLU A 233 25.04 1.43 3.03
CA GLU A 233 25.76 1.71 4.27
C GLU A 233 24.97 2.58 5.23
N GLN A 234 23.95 3.29 4.75
CA GLN A 234 23.05 4.07 5.60
C GLN A 234 22.34 3.16 6.59
N ALA A 235 22.41 3.50 7.88
CA ALA A 235 21.85 2.69 8.96
C ALA A 235 20.34 2.52 8.81
N ASP A 236 19.63 3.59 8.39
CA ASP A 236 18.19 3.62 8.25
C ASP A 236 17.72 2.75 7.09
N PHE A 237 18.35 2.88 5.92
CA PHE A 237 18.06 2.03 4.77
C PHE A 237 18.33 0.56 5.06
N ARG A 238 19.54 0.25 5.56
CA ARG A 238 19.91 -1.12 5.90
C ARG A 238 19.00 -1.71 6.97
N GLY A 239 18.75 -0.96 8.06
CA GLY A 239 17.89 -1.41 9.15
C GLY A 239 16.45 -1.70 8.70
N ALA A 240 15.92 -0.87 7.82
CA ALA A 240 14.59 -1.02 7.24
C ALA A 240 14.51 -2.21 6.26
N MET A 241 15.51 -2.37 5.39
CA MET A 241 15.56 -3.51 4.46
C MET A 241 15.78 -4.85 5.19
N ASP A 242 16.59 -4.87 6.24
CA ASP A 242 16.78 -6.05 7.10
C ASP A 242 15.46 -6.52 7.75
N GLN A 243 14.54 -5.58 8.07
CA GLN A 243 13.25 -5.94 8.67
C GLN A 243 12.38 -6.78 7.73
N ILE A 244 12.36 -6.43 6.43
CA ILE A 244 11.54 -7.15 5.46
C ILE A 244 12.26 -8.36 4.87
N GLY A 245 13.60 -8.42 4.95
CA GLY A 245 14.43 -9.48 4.39
C GLY A 245 14.50 -9.46 2.86
N GLU A 246 14.94 -10.57 2.27
CA GLU A 246 14.99 -10.71 0.80
C GLU A 246 13.58 -10.79 0.22
N GLN A 247 13.34 -10.00 -0.82
CA GLN A 247 12.06 -9.89 -1.52
C GLN A 247 12.28 -9.97 -3.03
N ASP A 248 11.27 -10.43 -3.78
CA ASP A 248 11.32 -10.41 -5.26
C ASP A 248 11.24 -8.97 -5.79
N ILE A 249 10.40 -8.14 -5.15
CA ILE A 249 10.32 -6.70 -5.39
C ILE A 249 10.33 -6.01 -4.04
N SER A 250 11.13 -4.96 -3.89
CA SER A 250 11.18 -4.14 -2.69
C SER A 250 10.97 -2.67 -3.00
N PHE A 251 10.35 -1.98 -2.05
CA PHE A 251 10.10 -0.55 -2.06
C PHE A 251 10.51 0.00 -0.69
N ALA A 252 11.25 1.10 -0.67
CA ALA A 252 11.64 1.80 0.55
C ALA A 252 11.40 3.30 0.41
N ILE A 253 10.90 3.93 1.47
CA ILE A 253 10.84 5.39 1.64
C ILE A 253 11.67 5.73 2.88
N LEU A 254 12.67 6.60 2.73
CA LEU A 254 13.48 7.14 3.81
C LEU A 254 12.96 8.51 4.21
N THR A 255 12.56 8.65 5.47
CA THR A 255 11.86 9.86 5.96
C THR A 255 12.77 11.08 6.03
N GLY A 256 14.03 10.90 6.45
CA GLY A 256 14.99 11.99 6.57
C GLY A 256 15.27 12.72 5.24
N PRO A 257 15.73 12.01 4.19
CA PRO A 257 15.91 12.62 2.86
C PRO A 257 14.60 13.12 2.24
N LEU A 258 13.46 12.42 2.46
CA LEU A 258 12.14 12.85 1.99
C LEU A 258 11.74 14.21 2.61
N GLN A 259 11.93 14.39 3.92
CA GLN A 259 11.64 15.66 4.59
C GLN A 259 12.46 16.81 4.02
N LYS A 260 13.74 16.58 3.68
CA LYS A 260 14.60 17.58 3.02
C LYS A 260 14.06 17.94 1.63
N SER A 261 13.67 16.95 0.85
CA SER A 261 13.08 17.15 -0.49
C SER A 261 11.81 18.02 -0.44
N ILE A 262 10.93 17.78 0.53
CA ILE A 262 9.67 18.52 0.67
C ILE A 262 9.89 19.91 1.27
N ALA A 263 10.91 20.09 2.12
CA ALA A 263 11.22 21.37 2.76
C ALA A 263 11.57 22.48 1.75
N GLY A 264 12.10 22.13 0.56
CA GLY A 264 12.41 23.09 -0.50
C GLY A 264 11.18 23.70 -1.17
N GLU A 265 10.19 22.87 -1.55
CA GLU A 265 9.06 23.29 -2.41
C GLU A 265 7.72 23.45 -1.66
N GLY A 266 7.55 22.83 -0.48
CA GLY A 266 6.26 22.75 0.24
C GLY A 266 6.35 23.00 1.74
N ALA A 267 7.43 23.59 2.22
CA ALA A 267 7.74 23.75 3.65
C ALA A 267 6.60 24.35 4.50
N GLY A 268 5.78 25.23 3.93
CA GLY A 268 4.79 26.00 4.69
C GLY A 268 3.75 25.13 5.41
N MET A 269 3.13 24.18 4.72
CA MET A 269 2.05 23.37 5.33
C MET A 269 2.59 22.24 6.21
N LEU A 270 3.65 21.55 5.79
CA LEU A 270 4.26 20.47 6.58
C LEU A 270 4.96 21.00 7.83
N ALA A 271 5.61 22.17 7.75
CA ALA A 271 6.20 22.83 8.91
C ALA A 271 5.14 23.21 9.96
N LEU A 272 3.94 23.62 9.52
CA LEU A 272 2.81 23.90 10.41
C LEU A 272 2.26 22.62 11.07
N LEU A 273 2.30 21.48 10.38
CA LEU A 273 1.79 20.20 10.90
C LEU A 273 2.84 19.42 11.70
N GLN A 274 4.12 19.70 11.53
CA GLN A 274 5.22 18.97 12.18
C GLN A 274 5.09 18.92 13.72
N PRO A 275 4.71 19.99 14.43
CA PRO A 275 4.52 19.96 15.88
C PRO A 275 3.45 18.96 16.34
N VAL A 276 2.47 18.64 15.48
CA VAL A 276 1.40 17.67 15.76
C VAL A 276 1.79 16.27 15.27
N LEU A 277 2.41 16.18 14.10
CA LEU A 277 2.77 14.88 13.50
C LEU A 277 3.90 14.19 14.26
N GLN A 278 4.90 14.94 14.73
CA GLN A 278 6.03 14.34 15.44
C GLN A 278 5.62 13.64 16.75
N PRO A 279 4.79 14.22 17.64
CA PRO A 279 4.28 13.51 18.81
C PRO A 279 3.42 12.29 18.46
N LEU A 280 2.71 12.32 17.33
CA LEU A 280 1.85 11.20 16.90
C LEU A 280 2.64 10.04 16.29
N PHE A 281 3.62 10.33 15.45
CA PHE A 281 4.33 9.30 14.68
C PHE A 281 5.76 9.05 15.18
N GLY A 282 6.29 9.89 16.08
CA GLY A 282 7.65 9.76 16.57
C GLY A 282 8.69 9.87 15.45
N ASP A 283 9.84 9.23 15.67
CA ASP A 283 10.96 9.22 14.73
C ASP A 283 10.90 8.00 13.80
N VAL A 284 9.92 8.00 12.89
CA VAL A 284 9.86 7.00 11.81
C VAL A 284 10.96 7.34 10.80
N GLN A 285 11.94 6.45 10.65
CA GLN A 285 13.09 6.67 9.77
C GLN A 285 12.88 6.09 8.38
N ALA A 286 12.08 4.99 8.27
CA ALA A 286 11.76 4.42 6.97
C ALA A 286 10.43 3.64 6.96
N TRP A 287 9.85 3.58 5.76
CA TRP A 287 8.75 2.69 5.41
C TRP A 287 9.24 1.74 4.33
N THR A 288 8.95 0.45 4.47
CA THR A 288 9.34 -0.54 3.47
C THR A 288 8.17 -1.43 3.12
N VAL A 289 8.12 -1.87 1.86
CA VAL A 289 7.20 -2.90 1.39
C VAL A 289 8.00 -3.86 0.52
N GLY A 290 7.84 -5.15 0.77
CA GLY A 290 8.40 -6.21 -0.05
C GLY A 290 7.29 -7.11 -0.58
N ILE A 291 7.47 -7.64 -1.77
CA ILE A 291 6.58 -8.65 -2.38
C ILE A 291 7.43 -9.85 -2.75
N SER A 292 7.00 -11.02 -2.30
CA SER A 292 7.57 -12.31 -2.67
C SER A 292 6.48 -13.22 -3.24
N LEU A 293 6.79 -13.90 -4.32
CA LEU A 293 5.87 -14.80 -5.03
C LEU A 293 6.26 -16.25 -4.81
N ASP A 294 5.26 -17.14 -4.86
CA ASP A 294 5.44 -18.60 -4.70
C ASP A 294 6.33 -18.96 -3.50
N THR A 295 5.95 -18.44 -2.33
CA THR A 295 6.66 -18.66 -1.07
C THR A 295 6.22 -19.97 -0.41
N PRO A 296 6.97 -20.50 0.57
CA PRO A 296 6.52 -21.65 1.37
C PRO A 296 5.18 -21.43 2.07
N ARG A 297 4.84 -20.17 2.39
CA ARG A 297 3.59 -19.81 3.09
C ARG A 297 2.40 -19.66 2.15
N GLY A 298 2.62 -19.22 0.92
CA GLY A 298 1.50 -18.93 0.01
C GLY A 298 1.93 -18.65 -1.42
N GLN A 299 0.98 -18.22 -2.22
CA GLN A 299 1.18 -17.84 -3.63
C GLN A 299 1.87 -16.48 -3.76
N ALA A 300 1.57 -15.58 -2.85
CA ALA A 300 2.17 -14.26 -2.75
C ALA A 300 2.26 -13.86 -1.27
N GLU A 301 3.32 -13.19 -0.92
CA GLU A 301 3.53 -12.59 0.40
C GLU A 301 3.93 -11.14 0.24
N MET A 302 3.25 -10.25 0.95
CA MET A 302 3.64 -8.86 1.12
C MET A 302 4.19 -8.67 2.53
N THR A 303 5.38 -8.12 2.65
CA THR A 303 5.98 -7.75 3.94
C THR A 303 6.09 -6.23 3.98
N ALA A 304 5.43 -5.58 4.94
CA ALA A 304 5.53 -4.14 5.15
C ALA A 304 6.24 -3.87 6.47
N GLY A 305 7.24 -3.01 6.44
CA GLY A 305 8.04 -2.60 7.59
C GLY A 305 7.86 -1.11 7.90
N ILE A 306 7.79 -0.79 9.18
CA ILE A 306 7.87 0.58 9.70
C ILE A 306 9.11 0.60 10.59
N PHE A 307 10.17 1.26 10.13
CA PHE A 307 11.44 1.32 10.83
C PHE A 307 11.43 2.50 11.82
N VAL A 308 11.30 2.16 13.10
CA VAL A 308 11.31 3.10 14.23
C VAL A 308 12.30 2.55 15.26
N PRO A 309 13.61 2.80 15.09
CA PRO A 309 14.61 2.37 16.05
C PRO A 309 14.46 3.17 17.36
N GLY A 310 14.58 2.50 18.50
CA GLY A 310 14.47 3.14 19.81
C GLY A 310 13.09 3.04 20.45
N GLU A 311 12.74 4.03 21.26
CA GLU A 311 11.49 4.05 22.03
C GLU A 311 10.29 4.30 21.10
N LYS A 312 9.22 3.53 21.28
CA LYS A 312 7.97 3.68 20.55
C LYS A 312 7.14 4.77 21.23
N VAL A 313 7.03 5.91 20.59
CA VAL A 313 6.22 7.04 21.05
C VAL A 313 4.96 7.20 20.19
N GLY A 314 4.06 8.06 20.59
CA GLY A 314 2.88 8.41 19.83
C GLY A 314 1.94 7.20 19.61
N LEU A 315 1.41 7.08 18.41
CA LEU A 315 0.52 5.97 18.03
C LEU A 315 1.18 4.59 18.14
N TRP A 316 2.50 4.52 17.93
CA TRP A 316 3.26 3.26 18.06
C TRP A 316 3.31 2.74 19.49
N SER A 317 3.23 3.64 20.49
CA SER A 317 3.15 3.27 21.89
C SER A 317 1.81 2.62 22.25
N LEU A 318 0.73 2.94 21.52
CA LEU A 318 -0.59 2.35 21.73
C LEU A 318 -0.68 0.91 21.22
N LEU A 319 0.15 0.53 20.23
CA LEU A 319 0.21 -0.85 19.78
C LEU A 319 0.75 -1.71 20.91
N GLY A 320 -0.14 -2.55 21.45
CA GLY A 320 0.08 -3.32 22.66
C GLY A 320 1.22 -4.33 22.52
N THR A 321 1.51 -4.98 23.63
CA THR A 321 2.48 -6.09 23.67
C THR A 321 2.03 -7.22 22.73
N GLU A 322 3.01 -7.90 22.18
CA GLU A 322 2.77 -9.15 21.47
C GLU A 322 2.15 -10.17 22.41
N THR A 323 1.05 -10.75 22.00
CA THR A 323 0.40 -11.86 22.71
C THR A 323 0.24 -13.04 21.78
N GLY A 324 0.09 -14.23 22.34
CA GLY A 324 -0.35 -15.39 21.58
C GLY A 324 -1.68 -15.11 20.87
N ILE A 325 -1.95 -15.84 19.81
CA ILE A 325 -3.22 -15.71 19.08
C ILE A 325 -4.34 -16.25 19.98
N GLU A 326 -5.20 -15.37 20.46
CA GLU A 326 -6.35 -15.70 21.28
C GLU A 326 -7.57 -16.06 20.41
N ALA A 327 -8.42 -16.93 20.92
CA ALA A 327 -9.70 -17.25 20.29
C ALA A 327 -10.56 -15.97 20.17
N PRO A 328 -11.29 -15.80 19.06
CA PRO A 328 -12.21 -14.69 18.90
C PRO A 328 -13.38 -14.79 19.89
N PRO A 329 -14.01 -13.64 20.22
CA PRO A 329 -15.22 -13.63 21.03
C PRO A 329 -16.33 -14.47 20.39
N PRO A 330 -17.19 -15.15 21.20
CA PRO A 330 -18.21 -16.08 20.70
C PRO A 330 -19.29 -15.40 19.86
N MET A 331 -19.41 -14.07 19.93
CA MET A 331 -20.37 -13.30 19.14
C MET A 331 -19.95 -13.10 17.66
N ILE A 332 -18.74 -13.49 17.28
CA ILE A 332 -18.32 -13.49 15.88
C ILE A 332 -18.78 -14.81 15.24
N GLY A 333 -19.77 -14.72 14.37
CA GLY A 333 -20.41 -15.89 13.74
C GLY A 333 -19.55 -16.58 12.68
N PRO A 334 -19.94 -17.79 12.26
CA PRO A 334 -19.21 -18.57 11.25
C PRO A 334 -19.37 -18.01 9.84
N ASP A 335 -20.27 -17.07 9.63
CA ASP A 335 -20.55 -16.36 8.38
C ASP A 335 -19.65 -15.13 8.15
N ALA A 336 -18.75 -14.84 9.10
CA ALA A 336 -17.76 -13.77 8.91
C ALA A 336 -16.82 -14.08 7.74
N ILE A 337 -16.78 -13.15 6.77
CA ILE A 337 -15.95 -13.23 5.56
C ILE A 337 -14.58 -12.60 5.75
N GLY A 338 -14.40 -11.85 6.82
CA GLY A 338 -13.15 -11.26 7.25
C GLY A 338 -13.11 -11.08 8.76
N PHE A 339 -11.92 -11.11 9.30
CA PHE A 339 -11.66 -10.99 10.73
C PHE A 339 -10.28 -10.38 10.96
N GLY A 340 -10.18 -9.52 11.96
CA GLY A 340 -8.92 -8.96 12.41
C GLY A 340 -8.89 -8.76 13.91
N ARG A 341 -7.73 -8.89 14.52
CA ARG A 341 -7.47 -8.57 15.91
C ARG A 341 -6.24 -7.68 16.02
N VAL A 342 -6.31 -6.67 16.87
CA VAL A 342 -5.16 -5.84 17.25
C VAL A 342 -5.15 -5.65 18.76
N ASN A 343 -3.96 -5.65 19.34
CA ASN A 343 -3.76 -5.32 20.75
C ASN A 343 -3.50 -3.82 20.91
N VAL A 344 -4.36 -3.13 21.66
CA VAL A 344 -4.28 -1.69 21.89
C VAL A 344 -4.15 -1.41 23.39
N ARG A 345 -3.21 -0.56 23.76
CA ARG A 345 -3.03 -0.08 25.14
C ARG A 345 -3.88 1.17 25.38
N PHE A 346 -5.18 0.99 25.60
CA PHE A 346 -6.11 2.11 25.79
C PHE A 346 -5.73 3.04 26.94
N LYS A 347 -5.14 2.52 28.02
CA LYS A 347 -4.66 3.33 29.15
C LYS A 347 -3.62 4.40 28.75
N ASP A 348 -2.90 4.16 27.67
CA ASP A 348 -1.85 5.08 27.18
C ASP A 348 -2.43 6.15 26.22
N LEU A 349 -3.74 6.10 25.92
CA LEU A 349 -4.39 7.04 25.00
C LEU A 349 -4.49 8.45 25.60
N MET A 350 -4.84 8.60 26.88
CA MET A 350 -4.87 9.92 27.54
C MET A 350 -3.49 10.58 27.63
N PRO A 351 -2.42 9.89 28.03
CA PRO A 351 -1.06 10.41 27.93
C PRO A 351 -0.70 10.89 26.51
N LEU A 352 -1.08 10.15 25.46
CA LEU A 352 -0.85 10.57 24.09
C LEU A 352 -1.62 11.83 23.73
N ILE A 353 -2.92 11.92 24.08
CA ILE A 353 -3.74 13.11 23.86
C ILE A 353 -3.09 14.32 24.52
N ASN A 354 -2.69 14.23 25.78
CA ASN A 354 -2.03 15.30 26.51
C ASN A 354 -0.71 15.74 25.84
N THR A 355 0.05 14.77 25.33
CA THR A 355 1.29 15.07 24.58
C THR A 355 1.01 15.82 23.29
N VAL A 356 -0.03 15.45 22.54
CA VAL A 356 -0.44 16.17 21.31
C VAL A 356 -0.89 17.59 21.65
N VAL A 357 -1.75 17.74 22.66
CA VAL A 357 -2.26 19.07 23.09
C VAL A 357 -1.13 20.00 23.50
N ALA A 358 -0.13 19.50 24.22
CA ALA A 358 1.03 20.30 24.62
C ALA A 358 1.88 20.82 23.44
N ASN A 359 1.68 20.28 22.25
CA ASN A 359 2.37 20.69 21.02
C ASN A 359 1.47 21.47 20.03
N LEU A 360 0.21 21.73 20.39
CA LEU A 360 -0.68 22.59 19.60
C LEU A 360 -0.35 24.07 19.81
N PRO A 361 -0.69 24.94 18.84
CA PRO A 361 -0.72 26.39 19.07
C PRO A 361 -1.58 26.76 20.28
N GLU A 362 -1.18 27.80 21.04
CA GLU A 362 -1.76 28.18 22.35
C GLU A 362 -3.29 28.29 22.31
N GLU A 363 -3.85 28.92 21.27
CA GLU A 363 -5.30 29.08 21.12
C GLU A 363 -6.03 27.75 21.00
N GLN A 364 -5.51 26.82 20.16
CA GLN A 364 -6.09 25.50 19.97
C GLN A 364 -5.88 24.61 21.20
N ALA A 365 -4.71 24.69 21.83
CA ALA A 365 -4.42 23.99 23.08
C ALA A 365 -5.40 24.38 24.19
N ALA A 366 -5.70 25.68 24.34
CA ALA A 366 -6.63 26.17 25.36
C ALA A 366 -8.05 25.63 25.18
N GLU A 367 -8.55 25.52 23.96
CA GLU A 367 -9.87 24.91 23.68
C GLU A 367 -9.92 23.44 24.07
N VAL A 368 -8.89 22.67 23.68
CA VAL A 368 -8.80 21.25 24.02
C VAL A 368 -8.58 21.03 25.50
N ASP A 369 -7.76 21.85 26.17
CA ASP A 369 -7.56 21.80 27.62
C ASP A 369 -8.87 22.07 28.39
N ALA A 370 -9.65 23.05 27.97
CA ALA A 370 -10.96 23.33 28.58
C ALA A 370 -11.91 22.13 28.45
N PHE A 371 -11.87 21.41 27.33
CA PHE A 371 -12.58 20.17 27.12
C PHE A 371 -12.05 19.06 28.05
N LEU A 372 -10.74 18.87 28.11
CA LEU A 372 -10.10 17.82 28.93
C LEU A 372 -10.27 18.03 30.44
N VAL A 373 -10.33 19.27 30.92
CA VAL A 373 -10.65 19.58 32.32
C VAL A 373 -12.01 19.01 32.71
N ASN A 374 -13.00 19.11 31.83
CA ASN A 374 -14.37 18.66 32.11
C ASN A 374 -14.55 17.15 31.87
N PHE A 375 -13.91 16.59 30.86
CA PHE A 375 -14.16 15.23 30.37
C PHE A 375 -13.00 14.26 30.64
N GLY A 376 -11.79 14.75 30.85
CA GLY A 376 -10.59 13.93 31.01
C GLY A 376 -10.71 12.85 32.09
N PRO A 377 -11.25 13.12 33.27
CA PRO A 377 -11.41 12.10 34.32
C PRO A 377 -12.33 10.94 33.92
N VAL A 378 -13.40 11.22 33.16
CA VAL A 378 -14.34 10.20 32.67
C VAL A 378 -13.72 9.40 31.52
N LEU A 379 -13.00 10.07 30.62
CA LEU A 379 -12.26 9.41 29.53
C LEU A 379 -11.19 8.47 30.07
N THR A 380 -10.38 8.94 31.02
CA THR A 380 -9.32 8.14 31.65
C THR A 380 -9.88 6.85 32.24
N LYS A 381 -10.93 6.94 33.08
CA LYS A 381 -11.59 5.79 33.68
C LYS A 381 -12.20 4.85 32.64
N GLY A 382 -12.79 5.42 31.57
CA GLY A 382 -13.35 4.65 30.46
C GLY A 382 -12.27 3.87 29.70
N PHE A 383 -11.16 4.52 29.36
CA PHE A 383 -10.05 3.87 28.65
C PHE A 383 -9.34 2.82 29.50
N GLU A 384 -9.15 3.06 30.81
CA GLU A 384 -8.60 2.06 31.75
C GLU A 384 -9.49 0.83 31.90
N ALA A 385 -10.79 0.96 31.64
CA ALA A 385 -11.75 -0.12 31.68
C ALA A 385 -11.79 -0.97 30.41
N LEU A 386 -11.15 -0.52 29.32
CA LEU A 386 -11.02 -1.28 28.08
C LEU A 386 -9.80 -2.20 28.16
N GLY A 387 -9.98 -3.45 27.78
CA GLY A 387 -8.89 -4.42 27.66
C GLY A 387 -8.17 -4.27 26.32
N PRO A 388 -7.02 -4.98 26.17
CA PRO A 388 -6.14 -4.78 25.01
C PRO A 388 -6.70 -5.32 23.70
N GLY A 389 -7.61 -6.31 23.73
CA GLY A 389 -8.13 -6.95 22.52
C GLY A 389 -9.19 -6.10 21.82
N VAL A 390 -8.91 -5.74 20.58
CA VAL A 390 -9.87 -5.17 19.64
C VAL A 390 -10.03 -6.13 18.49
N TRP A 391 -11.24 -6.62 18.27
CA TRP A 391 -11.59 -7.48 17.15
C TRP A 391 -12.47 -6.71 16.18
N THR A 392 -12.14 -6.80 14.90
CA THR A 392 -12.99 -6.34 13.81
C THR A 392 -13.42 -7.54 12.98
N TYR A 393 -14.65 -7.57 12.51
CA TYR A 393 -15.12 -8.62 11.64
C TYR A 393 -16.09 -8.05 10.60
N GLU A 394 -16.15 -8.73 9.49
CA GLU A 394 -16.99 -8.37 8.36
C GLU A 394 -17.92 -9.53 8.04
N THR A 395 -19.20 -9.26 7.89
CA THR A 395 -20.21 -10.24 7.52
C THR A 395 -21.16 -9.67 6.46
N VAL A 396 -21.87 -10.54 5.75
CA VAL A 396 -22.83 -10.16 4.70
C VAL A 396 -24.22 -10.62 5.06
N ARG A 397 -25.16 -9.69 5.14
CA ARG A 397 -26.57 -9.98 5.39
C ARG A 397 -27.28 -10.44 4.13
N GLN A 398 -28.31 -11.25 4.34
CA GLN A 398 -29.22 -11.66 3.28
C GLN A 398 -30.60 -10.98 3.43
N PRO A 399 -31.27 -10.59 2.34
CA PRO A 399 -30.81 -10.63 0.93
C PRO A 399 -29.70 -9.61 0.69
N VAL A 400 -28.81 -9.85 -0.30
CA VAL A 400 -27.72 -8.96 -0.62
C VAL A 400 -28.24 -7.63 -1.18
N THR A 401 -27.81 -6.54 -0.56
CA THR A 401 -28.02 -5.15 -1.00
C THR A 401 -26.68 -4.41 -0.85
N PRO A 402 -26.54 -3.20 -1.37
CA PRO A 402 -25.34 -2.40 -1.15
C PRO A 402 -24.96 -2.26 0.33
N GLU A 403 -25.94 -2.19 1.24
CA GLU A 403 -25.75 -2.03 2.68
C GLU A 403 -25.60 -3.36 3.43
N SER A 404 -25.61 -4.51 2.74
CA SER A 404 -25.57 -5.83 3.39
C SER A 404 -24.21 -6.17 3.98
N ARG A 405 -23.13 -5.59 3.43
CA ARG A 405 -21.77 -5.73 3.99
C ARG A 405 -21.67 -4.85 5.22
N VAL A 406 -21.56 -5.46 6.39
CA VAL A 406 -21.50 -4.76 7.67
C VAL A 406 -20.23 -5.15 8.43
N THR A 407 -19.65 -4.16 9.09
CA THR A 407 -18.48 -4.33 9.93
C THR A 407 -18.85 -4.16 11.39
N GLY A 408 -18.46 -5.11 12.22
CA GLY A 408 -18.56 -5.05 13.67
C GLY A 408 -17.18 -4.91 14.31
N THR A 409 -17.15 -4.17 15.42
CA THR A 409 -15.96 -4.09 16.29
C THR A 409 -16.34 -4.55 17.68
N ILE A 410 -15.51 -5.38 18.28
CA ILE A 410 -15.65 -5.85 19.66
C ILE A 410 -14.37 -5.50 20.41
N VAL A 411 -14.52 -4.93 21.59
CA VAL A 411 -13.42 -4.58 22.48
C VAL A 411 -13.65 -5.28 23.83
N THR A 412 -12.62 -5.84 24.43
CA THR A 412 -12.74 -6.32 25.81
C THR A 412 -13.08 -5.17 26.74
N CYS A 413 -14.01 -5.39 27.66
CA CYS A 413 -14.45 -4.42 28.65
C CYS A 413 -14.37 -5.02 30.05
N THR A 414 -13.40 -4.59 30.84
CA THR A 414 -13.17 -5.11 32.19
C THR A 414 -14.09 -4.49 33.25
N ASN A 415 -14.63 -3.29 32.96
CA ASN A 415 -15.50 -2.56 33.89
C ASN A 415 -16.56 -1.74 33.13
N PRO A 416 -17.72 -2.34 32.82
CA PRO A 416 -18.83 -1.65 32.15
C PRO A 416 -19.31 -0.38 32.87
N LYS A 417 -19.26 -0.36 34.21
CA LYS A 417 -19.67 0.79 35.02
C LYS A 417 -18.81 2.04 34.82
N ALA A 418 -17.59 1.89 34.34
CA ALA A 418 -16.73 3.00 33.97
C ALA A 418 -16.93 3.41 32.49
N VAL A 419 -17.27 2.48 31.61
CA VAL A 419 -17.47 2.73 30.18
C VAL A 419 -18.82 3.38 29.88
N VAL A 420 -19.90 2.95 30.53
CA VAL A 420 -21.25 3.50 30.32
C VAL A 420 -21.30 5.01 30.53
N PRO A 421 -20.77 5.63 31.60
CA PRO A 421 -20.75 7.07 31.78
C PRO A 421 -19.96 7.80 30.68
N MET A 422 -18.84 7.23 30.25
CA MET A 422 -18.05 7.77 29.14
C MET A 422 -18.88 7.88 27.86
N ILE A 423 -19.55 6.76 27.46
CA ILE A 423 -20.39 6.75 26.25
C ILE A 423 -21.61 7.65 26.42
N THR A 424 -22.26 7.66 27.61
CA THR A 424 -23.42 8.56 27.86
C THR A 424 -23.04 10.02 27.65
N GLN A 425 -21.90 10.43 28.17
CA GLN A 425 -21.45 11.82 28.11
C GLN A 425 -21.06 12.24 26.68
N PHE A 426 -20.32 11.39 25.96
CA PHE A 426 -19.88 11.68 24.58
C PHE A 426 -20.95 11.33 23.55
N GLY A 427 -21.60 10.21 23.69
CA GLY A 427 -22.65 9.77 22.78
C GLY A 427 -23.87 10.69 22.83
N GLY A 428 -24.17 11.27 24.00
CA GLY A 428 -25.23 12.25 24.14
C GLY A 428 -25.05 13.49 23.26
N THR A 429 -23.82 13.95 23.06
CA THR A 429 -23.52 15.07 22.13
C THR A 429 -23.75 14.68 20.65
N MET A 430 -23.71 13.39 20.34
CA MET A 430 -24.01 12.82 19.02
C MET A 430 -25.46 12.29 18.93
N GLY A 431 -26.31 12.54 19.95
CA GLY A 431 -27.70 12.07 19.98
C GLY A 431 -27.84 10.57 20.26
N LEU A 432 -26.81 9.90 20.76
CA LEU A 432 -26.94 8.50 21.17
C LEU A 432 -27.65 8.40 22.52
N GLU A 433 -28.76 7.67 22.55
CA GLU A 433 -29.55 7.44 23.76
C GLU A 433 -29.36 6.02 24.30
N PRO A 434 -29.17 5.85 25.61
CA PRO A 434 -29.06 4.54 26.25
C PRO A 434 -30.43 3.84 26.35
N ARG A 435 -30.46 2.54 26.03
CA ARG A 435 -31.61 1.67 26.29
C ARG A 435 -31.16 0.35 26.91
N ASP A 436 -32.02 -0.24 27.75
CA ASP A 436 -31.79 -1.61 28.23
C ASP A 436 -32.09 -2.63 27.11
N PHE A 437 -31.25 -3.65 27.02
CA PHE A 437 -31.42 -4.74 26.08
C PHE A 437 -30.88 -6.04 26.71
N ASP A 438 -31.77 -6.87 27.19
CA ASP A 438 -31.47 -8.16 27.85
C ASP A 438 -30.42 -8.01 28.97
N GLY A 439 -30.52 -6.94 29.79
CA GLY A 439 -29.61 -6.63 30.88
C GLY A 439 -28.28 -6.00 30.45
N ASN A 440 -28.11 -5.69 29.18
CA ASN A 440 -26.99 -4.93 28.61
C ASN A 440 -27.45 -3.51 28.27
N THR A 441 -26.53 -2.58 28.15
CA THR A 441 -26.85 -1.22 27.70
C THR A 441 -26.48 -1.04 26.23
N ILE A 442 -27.44 -0.62 25.38
CA ILE A 442 -27.19 -0.23 23.99
C ILE A 442 -27.43 1.26 23.85
N PHE A 443 -26.49 1.95 23.23
CA PHE A 443 -26.58 3.34 22.82
C PHE A 443 -26.84 3.39 21.31
N SER A 444 -27.88 4.08 20.89
CA SER A 444 -28.24 4.23 19.47
C SER A 444 -28.94 5.56 19.23
N ALA A 445 -28.94 6.01 17.97
CA ALA A 445 -29.71 7.16 17.51
C ALA A 445 -30.46 6.78 16.24
N ASP A 446 -31.70 7.28 16.10
CA ASP A 446 -32.55 6.93 14.94
C ASP A 446 -31.98 7.38 13.59
N PHE A 447 -31.15 8.44 13.60
CA PHE A 447 -30.57 9.03 12.40
C PHE A 447 -29.14 8.55 12.10
N LEU A 448 -28.52 7.78 13.01
CA LEU A 448 -27.16 7.24 12.83
C LEU A 448 -27.23 5.73 12.62
N PRO A 449 -26.56 5.20 11.59
CA PRO A 449 -26.51 3.76 11.36
C PRO A 449 -25.54 3.03 12.31
N VAL A 450 -25.16 3.65 13.43
CA VAL A 450 -24.18 3.14 14.39
C VAL A 450 -24.79 3.01 15.76
N ALA A 451 -24.56 1.87 16.41
CA ALA A 451 -24.89 1.61 17.81
C ALA A 451 -23.66 1.15 18.57
N ILE A 452 -23.69 1.33 19.90
CA ILE A 452 -22.66 0.84 20.83
C ILE A 452 -23.34 0.03 21.92
N GLY A 453 -22.97 -1.24 22.06
CA GLY A 453 -23.46 -2.12 23.13
C GLY A 453 -22.41 -2.32 24.20
N VAL A 454 -22.78 -2.23 25.45
CA VAL A 454 -21.92 -2.48 26.61
C VAL A 454 -22.48 -3.61 27.43
N SER A 455 -21.66 -4.63 27.62
CA SER A 455 -21.98 -5.81 28.43
C SER A 455 -20.87 -6.12 29.42
N ASN A 456 -21.09 -7.12 30.27
CA ASN A 456 -20.03 -7.62 31.13
C ASN A 456 -19.00 -8.40 30.29
N GLY A 457 -17.81 -7.85 30.14
CA GLY A 457 -16.70 -8.44 29.40
C GLY A 457 -16.44 -7.83 28.02
N TYR A 458 -17.44 -7.17 27.39
CA TYR A 458 -17.30 -6.67 26.04
C TYR A 458 -18.05 -5.35 25.77
N LEU A 459 -17.44 -4.54 24.92
CA LEU A 459 -18.06 -3.43 24.20
C LEU A 459 -18.15 -3.85 22.73
N ALA A 460 -19.31 -3.70 22.11
CA ALA A 460 -19.52 -3.94 20.70
C ALA A 460 -19.97 -2.66 20.00
N SER A 461 -19.45 -2.38 18.82
CA SER A 461 -19.92 -1.27 17.98
C SER A 461 -20.15 -1.73 16.53
N GLY A 462 -21.06 -1.07 15.86
CA GLY A 462 -21.46 -1.37 14.49
C GLY A 462 -22.88 -0.94 14.22
N ASP A 463 -23.49 -1.51 13.20
CA ASP A 463 -24.90 -1.35 12.93
C ASP A 463 -25.77 -1.88 14.10
N SER A 464 -26.93 -1.27 14.34
CA SER A 464 -27.79 -1.56 15.49
C SER A 464 -28.16 -3.05 15.60
N LYS A 465 -28.52 -3.71 14.46
CA LYS A 465 -28.87 -5.13 14.46
C LYS A 465 -27.67 -6.03 14.80
N LEU A 466 -26.49 -5.66 14.30
CA LEU A 466 -25.26 -6.39 14.59
C LEU A 466 -24.88 -6.29 16.07
N VAL A 467 -25.02 -5.09 16.65
CA VAL A 467 -24.80 -4.87 18.09
C VAL A 467 -25.80 -5.65 18.94
N GLU A 468 -27.09 -5.66 18.57
CA GLU A 468 -28.09 -6.47 19.27
C GLU A 468 -27.79 -7.96 19.20
N GLN A 469 -27.36 -8.46 18.04
CA GLN A 469 -26.92 -9.86 17.89
C GLN A 469 -25.73 -10.16 18.79
N ALA A 470 -24.73 -9.27 18.82
CA ALA A 470 -23.57 -9.41 19.68
C ALA A 470 -23.99 -9.42 21.16
N MET A 471 -24.88 -8.52 21.58
CA MET A 471 -25.34 -8.46 22.98
C MET A 471 -26.15 -9.71 23.39
N ARG A 472 -26.98 -10.27 22.52
CA ARG A 472 -27.67 -11.55 22.78
C ARG A 472 -26.70 -12.72 22.88
N ALA A 473 -25.60 -12.68 22.13
CA ALA A 473 -24.58 -13.74 22.16
C ALA A 473 -23.74 -13.75 23.45
N VAL A 474 -23.71 -12.62 24.17
CA VAL A 474 -22.99 -12.54 25.44
C VAL A 474 -23.58 -13.54 26.46
N GLY A 475 -22.73 -14.44 26.96
CA GLY A 475 -23.12 -15.45 27.92
C GLY A 475 -23.75 -16.73 27.33
N GLN A 476 -24.00 -16.78 26.04
CA GLN A 476 -24.43 -18.02 25.36
C GLN A 476 -23.19 -18.84 24.96
N LYS A 477 -23.11 -20.10 25.44
CA LYS A 477 -21.93 -20.95 25.22
C LYS A 477 -22.00 -21.81 23.95
N ASP A 478 -23.20 -22.03 23.43
CA ASP A 478 -23.46 -23.01 22.36
C ASP A 478 -23.79 -22.35 21.00
N LEU A 479 -23.38 -21.10 20.81
CA LEU A 479 -23.56 -20.44 19.53
C LEU A 479 -22.47 -20.89 18.53
N PRO A 480 -22.85 -21.17 17.27
CA PRO A 480 -21.87 -21.37 16.21
C PRO A 480 -20.95 -20.15 16.10
N SER A 481 -19.66 -20.38 16.07
CA SER A 481 -18.64 -19.32 16.09
C SER A 481 -17.76 -19.42 14.84
N ILE A 482 -17.08 -18.35 14.53
CA ILE A 482 -16.09 -18.30 13.45
C ILE A 482 -15.03 -19.40 13.58
N THR A 483 -14.79 -19.91 14.80
CA THR A 483 -13.85 -21.02 15.03
C THR A 483 -14.27 -22.33 14.37
N GLU A 484 -15.51 -22.45 13.92
CA GLU A 484 -16.01 -23.59 13.15
C GLU A 484 -15.77 -23.45 11.66
N ASN A 485 -15.55 -22.20 11.18
CA ASN A 485 -15.33 -21.88 9.78
C ASN A 485 -14.00 -22.50 9.28
N ALA A 486 -14.03 -23.20 8.14
CA ALA A 486 -12.88 -23.90 7.59
C ALA A 486 -11.80 -22.90 7.11
N THR A 487 -12.21 -21.77 6.53
CA THR A 487 -11.30 -20.71 6.07
C THR A 487 -10.58 -20.07 7.26
N TYR A 488 -11.30 -19.82 8.38
CA TYR A 488 -10.68 -19.34 9.62
C TYR A 488 -9.63 -20.34 10.15
N LYS A 489 -9.94 -21.63 10.17
CA LYS A 489 -9.00 -22.68 10.63
C LYS A 489 -7.73 -22.72 9.78
N ALA A 490 -7.88 -22.63 8.46
CA ALA A 490 -6.73 -22.58 7.54
C ALA A 490 -5.91 -21.31 7.76
N ALA A 491 -6.57 -20.16 7.93
CA ALA A 491 -5.93 -18.88 8.22
C ALA A 491 -5.17 -18.90 9.53
N LEU A 492 -5.78 -19.44 10.60
CA LEU A 492 -5.16 -19.57 11.92
C LEU A 492 -3.90 -20.45 11.88
N ALA A 493 -3.97 -21.57 11.15
CA ALA A 493 -2.82 -22.46 10.97
C ALA A 493 -1.66 -21.75 10.24
N ALA A 494 -1.97 -20.93 9.23
CA ALA A 494 -0.97 -20.16 8.47
C ALA A 494 -0.40 -18.97 9.27
N ALA A 495 -1.18 -18.34 10.15
CA ALA A 495 -0.72 -17.27 11.02
C ALA A 495 0.39 -17.72 11.99
N GLY A 496 0.39 -19.02 12.35
CA GLY A 496 1.37 -19.62 13.26
C GLY A 496 1.02 -19.41 14.73
N GLN A 497 1.97 -19.72 15.61
CA GLN A 497 1.79 -19.63 17.06
C GLN A 497 2.65 -18.56 17.74
N GLU A 498 3.46 -17.85 16.95
CA GLU A 498 4.32 -16.83 17.52
C GLU A 498 3.50 -15.62 17.99
N PRO A 499 3.91 -14.97 19.07
CA PRO A 499 3.24 -13.77 19.57
C PRO A 499 3.15 -12.69 18.49
N VAL A 500 2.01 -11.98 18.45
CA VAL A 500 1.71 -10.94 17.48
C VAL A 500 1.05 -9.73 18.15
N VAL A 501 1.26 -8.54 17.58
CA VAL A 501 0.52 -7.32 17.94
C VAL A 501 -0.87 -7.34 17.28
N SER A 502 -0.92 -7.82 16.03
CA SER A 502 -2.15 -7.92 15.25
C SER A 502 -2.11 -9.14 14.34
N TRP A 503 -3.28 -9.72 14.05
CA TRP A 503 -3.46 -10.73 13.03
C TRP A 503 -4.88 -10.71 12.48
N GLY A 504 -5.06 -11.32 11.35
CA GLY A 504 -6.39 -11.48 10.78
C GLY A 504 -6.37 -12.18 9.43
N TYR A 505 -7.56 -12.31 8.84
CA TYR A 505 -7.72 -12.86 7.50
C TYR A 505 -8.92 -12.25 6.78
N VAL A 506 -8.92 -12.41 5.45
CA VAL A 506 -10.07 -12.19 4.57
C VAL A 506 -10.23 -13.42 3.69
N ASP A 507 -11.48 -13.83 3.45
CA ASP A 507 -11.83 -14.85 2.46
C ASP A 507 -12.14 -14.17 1.11
N PRO A 508 -11.24 -14.24 0.11
CA PRO A 508 -11.45 -13.59 -1.19
C PRO A 508 -12.62 -14.18 -1.96
N ALA A 509 -12.89 -15.48 -1.79
CA ALA A 509 -13.98 -16.15 -2.50
C ALA A 509 -15.34 -15.73 -1.95
N ALA A 510 -15.48 -15.67 -0.62
CA ALA A 510 -16.70 -15.20 0.03
C ALA A 510 -16.96 -13.71 -0.28
N ARG A 511 -15.91 -12.89 -0.23
CA ARG A 511 -15.98 -11.47 -0.60
C ARG A 511 -16.39 -11.28 -2.05
N TRP A 512 -15.80 -12.05 -2.96
CA TRP A 512 -16.16 -12.02 -4.38
C TRP A 512 -17.62 -12.44 -4.62
N GLY A 513 -18.10 -13.46 -3.88
CA GLY A 513 -19.50 -13.89 -3.95
C GLY A 513 -20.49 -12.74 -3.70
N PHE A 514 -20.20 -11.93 -2.67
CA PHE A 514 -20.97 -10.72 -2.37
C PHE A 514 -20.87 -9.67 -3.49
N GLU A 515 -19.65 -9.34 -3.93
CA GLU A 515 -19.42 -8.35 -4.98
C GLU A 515 -20.09 -8.76 -6.31
N ARG A 516 -20.03 -10.03 -6.66
CA ARG A 516 -20.71 -10.57 -7.85
C ARG A 516 -22.22 -10.44 -7.76
N GLU A 517 -22.81 -10.71 -6.59
CA GLU A 517 -24.25 -10.60 -6.41
C GLU A 517 -24.72 -9.14 -6.52
N LEU A 518 -23.94 -8.19 -5.98
CA LEU A 518 -24.18 -6.76 -6.21
C LEU A 518 -24.06 -6.38 -7.69
N LEU A 519 -23.03 -6.85 -8.39
CA LEU A 519 -22.87 -6.62 -9.82
C LEU A 519 -24.06 -7.17 -10.62
N ALA A 520 -24.60 -8.32 -10.24
CA ALA A 520 -25.74 -8.93 -10.91
C ALA A 520 -27.02 -8.09 -10.74
N GLN A 521 -27.21 -7.49 -9.55
CA GLN A 521 -28.42 -6.71 -9.22
C GLN A 521 -28.35 -5.26 -9.69
N PHE A 522 -27.17 -4.63 -9.65
CA PHE A 522 -27.01 -3.18 -9.81
C PHE A 522 -25.98 -2.79 -10.89
N GLY A 523 -25.45 -3.74 -11.63
CA GLY A 523 -24.29 -3.55 -12.52
C GLY A 523 -24.45 -2.62 -13.71
N GLU A 524 -25.63 -2.00 -13.90
CA GLU A 524 -25.86 -0.95 -14.89
C GLU A 524 -25.78 0.46 -14.28
N ASP A 525 -25.73 0.57 -12.95
CA ASP A 525 -25.69 1.85 -12.23
C ASP A 525 -24.33 2.02 -11.52
N ASP A 526 -23.32 2.41 -12.29
CA ASP A 526 -21.94 2.61 -11.80
C ASP A 526 -21.89 3.57 -10.58
N SER A 527 -22.84 4.51 -10.45
CA SER A 527 -22.83 5.50 -9.37
C SER A 527 -23.10 4.89 -7.98
N LYS A 528 -23.82 3.77 -7.92
CA LYS A 528 -24.12 3.06 -6.67
C LYS A 528 -23.02 2.07 -6.27
N LEU A 529 -22.30 1.54 -7.25
CA LEU A 529 -21.19 0.62 -7.05
C LEU A 529 -19.90 1.33 -6.64
N ASP A 530 -19.63 2.50 -7.22
CA ASP A 530 -18.39 3.26 -7.02
C ASP A 530 -18.16 3.68 -5.56
N ASN A 531 -19.24 4.00 -4.82
CA ASN A 531 -19.11 4.49 -3.45
C ASN A 531 -18.94 3.40 -2.38
N GLN A 532 -19.24 2.13 -2.67
CA GLN A 532 -19.27 1.08 -1.64
C GLN A 532 -18.25 -0.05 -1.83
N VAL A 533 -17.77 -0.27 -3.05
CA VAL A 533 -16.85 -1.39 -3.34
C VAL A 533 -15.39 -0.93 -3.41
N GLY A 534 -15.09 0.35 -3.18
CA GLY A 534 -13.74 0.90 -3.34
C GLY A 534 -13.27 0.97 -4.80
N ARG A 535 -14.14 0.63 -5.77
CA ARG A 535 -13.82 0.65 -7.21
C ARG A 535 -13.62 2.06 -7.78
N ALA A 536 -14.16 3.08 -7.10
CA ALA A 536 -13.97 4.46 -7.54
C ALA A 536 -12.48 4.82 -7.68
N ASP A 537 -11.63 4.30 -6.81
CA ASP A 537 -10.20 4.53 -6.88
C ASP A 537 -9.52 3.63 -7.92
N ASP A 538 -9.92 2.35 -8.03
CA ASP A 538 -9.36 1.41 -9.01
C ASP A 538 -9.73 1.80 -10.44
N SER A 539 -10.97 2.21 -10.71
CA SER A 539 -11.41 2.69 -12.03
C SER A 539 -10.77 4.03 -12.39
N LYS A 540 -10.56 4.93 -11.40
CA LYS A 540 -9.83 6.17 -11.59
C LYS A 540 -8.35 5.91 -11.86
N MET A 541 -7.74 4.95 -11.15
CA MET A 541 -6.35 4.55 -11.36
C MET A 541 -6.16 3.89 -12.73
N ALA A 542 -7.04 2.97 -13.15
CA ALA A 542 -7.03 2.38 -14.48
C ALA A 542 -7.21 3.44 -15.58
N LYS A 543 -8.15 4.38 -15.41
CA LYS A 543 -8.33 5.52 -16.34
C LYS A 543 -7.11 6.44 -16.36
N ARG A 544 -6.48 6.72 -15.21
CA ARG A 544 -5.23 7.51 -15.11
C ARG A 544 -4.08 6.82 -15.82
N LEU A 545 -3.99 5.49 -15.74
CA LEU A 545 -3.00 4.67 -16.44
C LEU A 545 -3.33 4.48 -17.94
N GLY A 546 -4.44 5.03 -18.44
CA GLY A 546 -4.87 4.88 -19.84
C GLY A 546 -5.43 3.51 -20.17
N TYR A 547 -5.68 2.66 -19.18
CA TYR A 547 -6.24 1.33 -19.36
C TYR A 547 -7.76 1.43 -19.52
N LYS A 548 -8.28 1.00 -20.67
CA LYS A 548 -9.73 0.89 -20.90
C LYS A 548 -10.13 -0.57 -20.71
N LEU A 549 -10.85 -0.83 -19.64
CA LEU A 549 -11.48 -2.14 -19.49
C LEU A 549 -12.45 -2.38 -20.67
N PRO A 550 -12.50 -3.62 -21.21
CA PRO A 550 -13.45 -4.00 -22.24
C PRO A 550 -14.89 -3.68 -21.82
N ALA A 551 -15.75 -3.29 -22.76
CA ALA A 551 -17.14 -2.93 -22.47
C ALA A 551 -17.96 -4.08 -21.84
N ASN A 552 -17.56 -5.32 -22.08
CA ASN A 552 -18.21 -6.51 -21.53
C ASN A 552 -17.63 -6.99 -20.17
N THR A 553 -16.74 -6.22 -19.56
CA THR A 553 -16.06 -6.61 -18.29
C THR A 553 -17.08 -7.01 -17.22
N ASN A 554 -18.10 -6.19 -16.96
CA ASN A 554 -19.11 -6.49 -15.94
C ASN A 554 -19.89 -7.78 -16.26
N GLU A 555 -20.20 -8.04 -17.53
CA GLU A 555 -20.91 -9.26 -17.93
C GLU A 555 -20.05 -10.51 -17.70
N VAL A 556 -18.75 -10.41 -17.98
CA VAL A 556 -17.83 -11.52 -17.72
C VAL A 556 -17.65 -11.74 -16.21
N LEU A 557 -17.47 -10.68 -15.44
CA LEU A 557 -17.30 -10.76 -13.98
C LEU A 557 -18.50 -11.43 -13.30
N LYS A 558 -19.74 -11.17 -13.76
CA LYS A 558 -20.95 -11.85 -13.27
C LYS A 558 -20.91 -13.38 -13.46
N THR A 559 -20.15 -13.88 -14.44
CA THR A 559 -20.04 -15.34 -14.70
C THR A 559 -19.04 -16.05 -13.77
N ILE A 560 -18.20 -15.33 -13.04
CA ILE A 560 -17.20 -15.87 -12.14
C ILE A 560 -17.85 -16.06 -10.77
N ASP A 561 -18.08 -17.27 -10.33
CA ASP A 561 -18.62 -17.54 -9.00
C ASP A 561 -17.54 -17.66 -7.92
N ALA A 562 -17.95 -17.64 -6.66
CA ALA A 562 -17.06 -17.77 -5.52
C ALA A 562 -16.28 -19.11 -5.53
N GLU A 563 -16.90 -20.19 -6.03
CA GLU A 563 -16.22 -21.48 -6.15
C GLU A 563 -15.08 -21.43 -7.17
N THR A 564 -15.27 -20.72 -8.27
CA THR A 564 -14.21 -20.47 -9.26
C THR A 564 -13.05 -19.70 -8.62
N VAL A 565 -13.31 -18.65 -7.86
CA VAL A 565 -12.25 -17.91 -7.15
C VAL A 565 -11.53 -18.82 -6.15
N ALA A 566 -12.27 -19.61 -5.38
CA ALA A 566 -11.71 -20.52 -4.39
C ALA A 566 -10.80 -21.63 -4.98
N LYS A 567 -10.95 -21.96 -6.27
CA LYS A 567 -10.04 -22.90 -6.96
C LYS A 567 -8.63 -22.36 -7.13
N TYR A 568 -8.49 -21.05 -7.20
CA TYR A 568 -7.22 -20.38 -7.50
C TYR A 568 -6.63 -19.64 -6.30
N MET A 569 -7.45 -19.19 -5.36
CA MET A 569 -7.06 -18.34 -4.24
C MET A 569 -7.57 -18.91 -2.93
N GLY A 570 -6.68 -19.08 -1.96
CA GLY A 570 -7.03 -19.30 -0.57
C GLY A 570 -7.24 -17.98 0.17
N PRO A 571 -7.43 -18.00 1.50
CA PRO A 571 -7.55 -16.79 2.28
C PRO A 571 -6.28 -15.93 2.23
N VAL A 572 -6.46 -14.62 2.38
CA VAL A 572 -5.38 -13.71 2.69
C VAL A 572 -5.26 -13.63 4.21
N VAL A 573 -4.08 -13.93 4.72
CA VAL A 573 -3.78 -13.92 6.16
C VAL A 573 -2.70 -12.90 6.43
N TRP A 574 -2.88 -12.08 7.47
CA TRP A 574 -1.83 -11.15 7.89
C TRP A 574 -1.49 -11.30 9.37
N THR A 575 -0.25 -10.99 9.70
CA THR A 575 0.25 -10.87 11.08
C THR A 575 1.12 -9.63 11.19
N MET A 576 1.03 -8.90 12.30
CA MET A 576 1.92 -7.80 12.62
C MET A 576 2.67 -8.10 13.90
N ARG A 577 3.98 -7.90 13.88
CA ARG A 577 4.89 -8.04 15.02
C ARG A 577 5.57 -6.72 15.31
N GLY A 578 5.84 -6.50 16.57
CA GLY A 578 6.67 -5.42 17.04
C GLY A 578 8.07 -5.92 17.38
N GLY A 579 9.04 -5.04 17.41
CA GLY A 579 10.41 -5.35 17.80
C GLY A 579 11.19 -4.08 18.16
N SER A 580 12.45 -4.22 18.55
CA SER A 580 13.29 -3.06 18.86
C SER A 580 13.45 -2.10 17.66
N LYS A 581 13.35 -2.61 16.44
CA LYS A 581 13.49 -1.83 15.21
C LYS A 581 12.17 -1.25 14.65
N GLY A 582 11.02 -1.51 15.27
CA GLY A 582 9.71 -1.04 14.77
C GLY A 582 8.70 -2.15 14.59
N PHE A 583 7.90 -2.10 13.53
CA PHE A 583 6.83 -3.05 13.25
C PHE A 583 6.98 -3.69 11.89
N VAL A 584 6.63 -4.97 11.80
CA VAL A 584 6.61 -5.71 10.53
C VAL A 584 5.25 -6.39 10.39
N THR A 585 4.57 -6.09 9.29
CA THR A 585 3.33 -6.77 8.89
C THR A 585 3.65 -7.72 7.73
N ARG A 586 3.20 -8.96 7.83
CA ARG A 586 3.24 -9.93 6.73
C ARG A 586 1.84 -10.31 6.35
N ALA A 587 1.51 -10.19 5.08
CA ALA A 587 0.24 -10.61 4.51
C ALA A 587 0.50 -11.66 3.42
N SER A 588 -0.11 -12.84 3.54
CA SER A 588 0.09 -13.95 2.61
C SER A 588 -1.23 -14.34 1.96
N LEU A 589 -1.26 -14.39 0.63
CA LEU A 589 -2.32 -15.06 -0.12
C LEU A 589 -2.02 -16.56 -0.11
N LEU A 590 -2.79 -17.32 0.63
CA LEU A 590 -2.57 -18.74 0.75
C LEU A 590 -2.90 -19.50 -0.56
N ARG A 591 -2.35 -20.70 -0.69
CA ARG A 591 -2.80 -21.62 -1.74
C ARG A 591 -4.21 -22.12 -1.44
N PRO A 592 -5.02 -22.39 -2.47
CA PRO A 592 -6.32 -23.02 -2.27
C PRO A 592 -6.14 -24.36 -1.53
N ALA A 593 -7.11 -24.70 -0.70
CA ALA A 593 -7.14 -26.02 -0.08
C ALA A 593 -7.20 -27.08 -1.19
N THR A 594 -6.24 -28.00 -1.20
CA THR A 594 -6.31 -29.18 -2.08
C THR A 594 -7.55 -29.99 -1.68
N LYS A 595 -8.50 -30.16 -2.61
CA LYS A 595 -9.67 -31.03 -2.42
C LYS A 595 -9.26 -32.48 -2.38
#